data_eeafd4f64b539f715eafed276555f40d
#
_entry.id   eeafd4f64b539f715eafed276555f40d
#
_cell.length_a   1.000
_cell.length_b   1.000
_cell.length_c   1.000
_cell.angle_alpha   90.00
_cell.angle_beta   90.00
_cell.angle_gamma   90.00
#
_symmetry.space_group_name_H-M   'P 1'
#
loop_
_entity.id
_entity.type
_entity.pdbx_description
1 polymer ?
#
loop_
_entity_poly.entity_id
_entity_poly.type
_entity_poly.pdbx_seq_one_letter_code
_entity_poly.pdbx_strand_id
1 'polypeptide(L)'
;MVRDRLPIRFGGDYNPEQWPEETWGEDIALMKDAGVNLVTLGVFSWSLLEPQEGVFDFGWLDRVIELLAESGISVDLATATASPPPWLIAKHPEILPMTESGWTLAQGSRQAFCPSSPFYRAAALCLVEALAERYHDNDAVVLWHVNNEYGCHVSRCYCDASKASFRRWLEQRYESIDRLNA
;
A
#
# COMPACT_ATOMS: atom_id res chain seq x y z
N MET A 1 8.30 15.68 -35.26
CA MET A 1 8.42 15.49 -33.82
C MET A 1 8.28 13.99 -33.53
N VAL A 2 9.39 13.30 -33.33
CA VAL A 2 9.39 11.92 -32.79
C VAL A 2 8.93 12.08 -31.35
N ARG A 3 7.73 11.57 -31.01
CA ARG A 3 7.35 11.44 -29.59
C ARG A 3 8.41 10.53 -28.98
N ASP A 4 9.18 11.04 -28.02
CA ASP A 4 10.05 10.21 -27.20
C ASP A 4 9.16 9.11 -26.63
N ARG A 5 9.35 7.90 -27.14
CA ARG A 5 8.65 6.73 -26.61
C ARG A 5 9.23 6.48 -25.24
N LEU A 6 8.41 6.57 -24.23
CA LEU A 6 8.79 6.14 -22.88
C LEU A 6 9.37 4.71 -22.99
N PRO A 7 10.48 4.44 -22.34
CA PRO A 7 11.06 3.11 -22.36
C PRO A 7 10.07 2.09 -21.81
N ILE A 8 10.10 0.88 -22.37
CA ILE A 8 9.33 -0.23 -21.82
C ILE A 8 9.88 -0.52 -20.43
N ARG A 9 8.99 -0.49 -19.44
CA ARG A 9 9.30 -0.86 -18.07
C ARG A 9 9.11 -2.37 -17.91
N PHE A 10 10.12 -3.03 -17.32
CA PHE A 10 10.15 -4.47 -17.12
C PHE A 10 10.69 -4.78 -15.73
N GLY A 11 9.95 -5.55 -14.94
CA GLY A 11 10.32 -5.94 -13.59
C GLY A 11 9.14 -6.54 -12.83
N GLY A 12 9.20 -6.51 -11.50
CA GLY A 12 8.18 -7.05 -10.61
C GLY A 12 8.37 -6.51 -9.18
N ASP A 13 7.65 -7.13 -8.24
CA ASP A 13 7.79 -6.80 -6.83
C ASP A 13 9.15 -7.25 -6.31
N TYR A 14 9.79 -6.38 -5.54
CA TYR A 14 11.03 -6.66 -4.82
C TYR A 14 10.82 -6.36 -3.35
N ASN A 15 11.08 -7.34 -2.49
CA ASN A 15 10.86 -7.26 -1.04
C ASN A 15 12.20 -7.42 -0.30
N PRO A 16 13.13 -6.46 -0.43
CA PRO A 16 14.47 -6.53 0.17
C PRO A 16 14.42 -6.58 1.70
N GLU A 17 13.37 -6.04 2.31
CA GLU A 17 13.15 -6.05 3.76
C GLU A 17 12.98 -7.45 4.35
N GLN A 18 12.80 -8.47 3.54
CA GLN A 18 12.70 -9.88 3.97
C GLN A 18 14.07 -10.58 4.05
N TRP A 19 15.13 -9.91 3.59
CA TRP A 19 16.48 -10.46 3.49
C TRP A 19 17.50 -9.56 4.19
N PRO A 20 18.67 -10.10 4.60
CA PRO A 20 19.77 -9.29 5.08
C PRO A 20 20.27 -8.31 4.01
N GLU A 21 20.67 -7.11 4.41
CA GLU A 21 21.15 -6.06 3.48
C GLU A 21 22.32 -6.52 2.59
N GLU A 22 23.13 -7.44 3.09
CA GLU A 22 24.28 -8.00 2.35
C GLU A 22 23.85 -8.71 1.06
N THR A 23 22.59 -9.18 0.95
CA THR A 23 22.09 -9.85 -0.26
C THR A 23 21.62 -8.89 -1.34
N TRP A 24 21.31 -7.64 -1.00
CA TRP A 24 20.70 -6.69 -1.94
C TRP A 24 21.57 -6.41 -3.17
N GLY A 25 22.91 -6.36 -2.96
CA GLY A 25 23.85 -6.15 -4.07
C GLY A 25 23.84 -7.28 -5.09
N GLU A 26 23.72 -8.54 -4.65
CA GLU A 26 23.61 -9.71 -5.51
C GLU A 26 22.25 -9.72 -6.24
N ASP A 27 21.16 -9.46 -5.54
CA ASP A 27 19.81 -9.36 -6.13
C ASP A 27 19.77 -8.32 -7.26
N ILE A 28 20.32 -7.13 -7.01
CA ILE A 28 20.36 -6.04 -7.98
C ILE A 28 21.22 -6.42 -9.19
N ALA A 29 22.33 -7.10 -8.99
CA ALA A 29 23.17 -7.59 -10.09
C ALA A 29 22.41 -8.60 -10.97
N LEU A 30 21.68 -9.54 -10.37
CA LEU A 30 20.83 -10.49 -11.08
C LEU A 30 19.68 -9.82 -11.83
N MET A 31 19.04 -8.80 -11.22
CA MET A 31 18.02 -7.99 -11.89
C MET A 31 18.57 -7.30 -13.14
N LYS A 32 19.78 -6.72 -13.06
CA LYS A 32 20.43 -6.08 -14.21
C LYS A 32 20.73 -7.08 -15.32
N ASP A 33 21.25 -8.25 -14.99
CA ASP A 33 21.53 -9.31 -15.95
C ASP A 33 20.25 -9.79 -16.65
N ALA A 34 19.13 -9.81 -15.92
CA ALA A 34 17.82 -10.13 -16.47
C ALA A 34 17.15 -8.98 -17.27
N GLY A 35 17.77 -7.79 -17.30
CA GLY A 35 17.24 -6.61 -18.00
C GLY A 35 16.10 -5.90 -17.25
N VAL A 36 15.94 -6.13 -15.95
CA VAL A 36 15.00 -5.40 -15.09
C VAL A 36 15.38 -3.93 -15.01
N ASN A 37 14.41 -3.05 -15.20
CA ASN A 37 14.60 -1.59 -15.15
C ASN A 37 13.57 -0.86 -14.29
N LEU A 38 12.65 -1.60 -13.65
CA LEU A 38 11.66 -1.11 -12.70
C LEU A 38 11.38 -2.19 -11.67
N VAL A 39 11.27 -1.82 -10.39
CA VAL A 39 10.76 -2.71 -9.34
C VAL A 39 9.74 -2.00 -8.47
N THR A 40 8.75 -2.75 -7.96
CA THR A 40 7.83 -2.26 -6.95
C THR A 40 8.40 -2.54 -5.56
N LEU A 41 8.48 -1.52 -4.70
CA LEU A 41 9.03 -1.62 -3.36
C LEU A 41 7.99 -1.36 -2.28
N GLY A 42 8.10 -2.08 -1.16
CA GLY A 42 7.46 -1.72 0.10
C GLY A 42 5.97 -2.03 0.17
N VAL A 43 5.42 -2.92 -0.67
CA VAL A 43 3.97 -3.21 -0.77
C VAL A 43 3.35 -3.58 0.57
N PHE A 44 4.07 -4.33 1.42
CA PHE A 44 3.57 -4.81 2.71
C PHE A 44 4.38 -4.30 3.91
N SER A 45 5.17 -3.26 3.73
CA SER A 45 6.19 -2.83 4.70
C SER A 45 5.71 -1.81 5.73
N TRP A 46 4.39 -1.58 5.89
CA TRP A 46 3.88 -0.54 6.80
C TRP A 46 4.47 -0.66 8.21
N SER A 47 4.50 -1.86 8.79
CA SER A 47 5.02 -2.07 10.15
C SER A 47 6.52 -1.77 10.31
N LEU A 48 7.29 -1.81 9.22
CA LEU A 48 8.71 -1.42 9.21
C LEU A 48 8.86 0.09 9.01
N LEU A 49 8.01 0.68 8.17
CA LEU A 49 8.02 2.12 7.88
C LEU A 49 7.46 2.96 9.04
N GLU A 50 6.53 2.38 9.81
CA GLU A 50 5.91 3.00 10.98
C GLU A 50 5.80 1.95 12.11
N PRO A 51 6.92 1.64 12.81
CA PRO A 51 6.94 0.64 13.88
C PRO A 51 6.06 0.99 15.09
N GLN A 52 5.78 2.27 15.29
CA GLN A 52 4.86 2.80 16.29
C GLN A 52 4.09 3.97 15.69
N GLU A 53 2.89 4.23 16.17
CA GLU A 53 2.05 5.34 15.70
C GLU A 53 2.81 6.68 15.66
N GLY A 54 2.91 7.25 14.46
CA GLY A 54 3.59 8.53 14.21
C GLY A 54 5.12 8.47 14.27
N VAL A 55 5.71 7.29 14.44
CA VAL A 55 7.17 7.12 14.44
C VAL A 55 7.57 6.43 13.14
N PHE A 56 8.15 7.20 12.22
CA PHE A 56 8.53 6.71 10.90
C PHE A 56 10.03 6.36 10.85
N ASP A 57 10.35 5.22 10.22
CA ASP A 57 11.71 4.78 9.91
C ASP A 57 11.80 4.41 8.41
N PHE A 58 12.40 5.30 7.65
CA PHE A 58 12.62 5.11 6.22
C PHE A 58 14.07 4.70 5.88
N GLY A 59 14.91 4.47 6.88
CA GLY A 59 16.35 4.29 6.66
C GLY A 59 16.70 3.13 5.73
N TRP A 60 16.03 1.99 5.85
CA TRP A 60 16.24 0.86 4.95
C TRP A 60 15.72 1.15 3.53
N LEU A 61 14.58 1.85 3.41
CA LEU A 61 13.97 2.18 2.13
C LEU A 61 14.82 3.19 1.36
N ASP A 62 15.39 4.18 2.05
CA ASP A 62 16.34 5.13 1.44
C ASP A 62 17.51 4.40 0.81
N ARG A 63 18.15 3.49 1.57
CA ARG A 63 19.33 2.75 1.10
C ARG A 63 19.04 1.88 -0.11
N VAL A 64 17.92 1.16 -0.13
CA VAL A 64 17.60 0.31 -1.27
C VAL A 64 17.22 1.11 -2.51
N ILE A 65 16.52 2.24 -2.35
CA ILE A 65 16.21 3.15 -3.47
C ILE A 65 17.52 3.72 -4.06
N GLU A 66 18.48 4.11 -3.22
CA GLU A 66 19.78 4.60 -3.67
C GLU A 66 20.56 3.53 -4.48
N LEU A 67 20.64 2.31 -3.97
CA LEU A 67 21.30 1.18 -4.66
C LEU A 67 20.64 0.86 -6.02
N LEU A 68 19.32 0.88 -6.09
CA LEU A 68 18.57 0.68 -7.34
C LEU A 68 18.85 1.82 -8.33
N ALA A 69 18.81 3.07 -7.86
CA ALA A 69 19.09 4.26 -8.68
C ALA A 69 20.48 4.23 -9.28
N GLU A 70 21.52 3.92 -8.47
CA GLU A 70 22.90 3.74 -8.93
C GLU A 70 23.03 2.64 -9.97
N SER A 71 22.17 1.65 -9.93
CA SER A 71 22.11 0.53 -10.86
C SER A 71 21.25 0.78 -12.10
N GLY A 72 20.60 1.97 -12.21
CA GLY A 72 19.74 2.33 -13.31
C GLY A 72 18.37 1.66 -13.29
N ILE A 73 17.94 1.14 -12.14
CA ILE A 73 16.62 0.53 -11.91
C ILE A 73 15.71 1.58 -11.25
N SER A 74 14.59 1.88 -11.88
CA SER A 74 13.58 2.81 -11.35
C SER A 74 12.67 2.11 -10.33
N VAL A 75 12.00 2.91 -9.52
CA VAL A 75 11.13 2.43 -8.44
C VAL A 75 9.68 2.81 -8.69
N ASP A 76 8.79 1.83 -8.54
CA ASP A 76 7.36 1.97 -8.30
C ASP A 76 7.15 1.87 -6.78
N LEU A 77 7.02 3.01 -6.11
CA LEU A 77 6.99 3.03 -4.65
C LEU A 77 5.58 2.77 -4.13
N ALA A 78 5.45 1.71 -3.31
CA ALA A 78 4.17 1.38 -2.71
C ALA A 78 3.84 2.27 -1.50
N THR A 79 2.54 2.54 -1.32
CA THR A 79 2.03 3.23 -0.14
C THR A 79 2.02 2.37 1.12
N ALA A 80 2.35 1.07 1.00
CA ALA A 80 2.36 0.04 2.05
C ALA A 80 1.01 -0.17 2.79
N THR A 81 -0.04 0.51 2.38
CA THR A 81 -1.34 0.54 3.09
C THR A 81 -2.13 -0.77 3.05
N ALA A 82 -1.69 -1.75 2.24
CA ALA A 82 -2.34 -3.05 2.13
C ALA A 82 -2.14 -3.96 3.36
N SER A 83 -1.21 -3.64 4.24
CA SER A 83 -0.87 -4.45 5.42
C SER A 83 -0.80 -3.59 6.69
N PRO A 84 -1.96 -3.29 7.31
CA PRO A 84 -1.99 -2.50 8.54
C PRO A 84 -1.09 -3.08 9.63
N PRO A 85 -0.32 -2.24 10.34
CA PRO A 85 0.63 -2.71 11.33
C PRO A 85 -0.08 -3.25 12.59
N PRO A 86 0.57 -4.15 13.34
CA PRO A 86 0.00 -4.75 14.54
C PRO A 86 -0.46 -3.73 15.59
N TRP A 87 0.27 -2.62 15.75
CA TRP A 87 -0.09 -1.57 16.71
C TRP A 87 -1.44 -0.91 16.38
N LEU A 88 -1.74 -0.71 15.07
CA LEU A 88 -3.00 -0.11 14.65
C LEU A 88 -4.18 -1.05 14.93
N ILE A 89 -4.01 -2.36 14.67
CA ILE A 89 -5.04 -3.36 14.94
C ILE A 89 -5.24 -3.54 16.45
N ALA A 90 -4.17 -3.53 17.24
CA ALA A 90 -4.26 -3.62 18.69
C ALA A 90 -5.01 -2.43 19.31
N LYS A 91 -4.80 -1.22 18.75
CA LYS A 91 -5.46 0.00 19.20
C LYS A 91 -6.91 0.11 18.71
N HIS A 92 -7.16 -0.35 17.49
CA HIS A 92 -8.43 -0.22 16.77
C HIS A 92 -8.85 -1.56 16.15
N PRO A 93 -9.22 -2.59 16.93
CA PRO A 93 -9.61 -3.90 16.40
C PRO A 93 -10.83 -3.83 15.48
N GLU A 94 -11.65 -2.78 15.57
CA GLU A 94 -12.79 -2.52 14.69
C GLU A 94 -12.41 -2.20 13.23
N ILE A 95 -11.12 -2.04 12.92
CA ILE A 95 -10.67 -1.95 11.52
C ILE A 95 -10.73 -3.29 10.80
N LEU A 96 -10.78 -4.39 11.53
CA LEU A 96 -10.84 -5.72 10.94
C LEU A 96 -12.16 -5.93 10.20
N PRO A 97 -12.13 -6.55 9.00
CA PRO A 97 -13.35 -6.77 8.23
C PRO A 97 -14.24 -7.83 8.84
N MET A 98 -15.55 -7.69 8.62
CA MET A 98 -16.56 -8.64 9.06
C MET A 98 -17.16 -9.35 7.85
N THR A 99 -17.32 -10.66 7.95
CA THR A 99 -18.01 -11.49 6.95
C THR A 99 -19.52 -11.27 6.98
N GLU A 100 -20.24 -11.77 5.97
CA GLU A 100 -21.70 -11.75 5.91
C GLU A 100 -22.34 -12.51 7.07
N SER A 101 -21.70 -13.60 7.54
CA SER A 101 -22.16 -14.39 8.69
C SER A 101 -21.82 -13.78 10.05
N GLY A 102 -21.24 -12.57 10.09
CA GLY A 102 -20.93 -11.84 11.32
C GLY A 102 -19.60 -12.19 11.97
N TRP A 103 -18.74 -12.97 11.33
CA TRP A 103 -17.39 -13.27 11.85
C TRP A 103 -16.43 -12.15 11.52
N THR A 104 -15.71 -11.63 12.50
CA THR A 104 -14.59 -10.73 12.30
C THR A 104 -13.36 -11.53 11.88
N LEU A 105 -12.69 -11.09 10.81
CA LEU A 105 -11.45 -11.71 10.36
C LEU A 105 -10.31 -11.44 11.35
N ALA A 106 -9.41 -12.41 11.49
CA ALA A 106 -8.24 -12.26 12.36
C ALA A 106 -7.15 -11.41 11.70
N GLN A 107 -6.30 -10.82 12.54
CA GLN A 107 -5.05 -10.21 12.11
C GLN A 107 -4.13 -11.25 11.44
N GLY A 108 -3.29 -10.81 10.51
CA GLY A 108 -2.20 -11.62 9.94
C GLY A 108 -2.44 -12.08 8.51
N SER A 109 -3.56 -11.69 7.88
CA SER A 109 -3.75 -11.85 6.44
C SER A 109 -3.56 -10.52 5.70
N ARG A 110 -3.19 -10.61 4.42
CA ARG A 110 -3.15 -9.46 3.53
C ARG A 110 -4.53 -8.81 3.47
N GLN A 111 -4.58 -7.48 3.42
CA GLN A 111 -5.81 -6.71 3.26
C GLN A 111 -6.87 -6.99 4.34
N ALA A 112 -6.46 -7.40 5.54
CA ALA A 112 -7.35 -7.61 6.66
C ALA A 112 -7.77 -6.27 7.30
N PHE A 113 -8.39 -5.38 6.52
CA PHE A 113 -8.89 -4.09 6.97
C PHE A 113 -10.20 -3.72 6.26
N CYS A 114 -11.02 -2.92 6.94
CA CYS A 114 -12.18 -2.32 6.35
C CYS A 114 -11.81 -0.94 5.75
N PRO A 115 -11.90 -0.74 4.42
CA PRO A 115 -11.54 0.54 3.79
C PRO A 115 -12.49 1.68 4.15
N SER A 116 -13.63 1.38 4.77
CA SER A 116 -14.59 2.37 5.31
C SER A 116 -14.30 2.77 6.75
N SER A 117 -13.36 2.10 7.44
CA SER A 117 -12.99 2.46 8.81
C SER A 117 -12.31 3.83 8.84
N PRO A 118 -12.80 4.78 9.68
CA PRO A 118 -12.17 6.08 9.81
C PRO A 118 -10.76 5.99 10.42
N PHE A 119 -10.52 5.03 11.30
CA PHE A 119 -9.21 4.82 11.94
C PHE A 119 -8.18 4.31 10.95
N TYR A 120 -8.54 3.28 10.17
CA TYR A 120 -7.67 2.81 9.10
C TYR A 120 -7.35 3.94 8.10
N ARG A 121 -8.37 4.67 7.65
CA ARG A 121 -8.17 5.75 6.67
C ARG A 121 -7.28 6.87 7.19
N ALA A 122 -7.46 7.28 8.45
CA ALA A 122 -6.63 8.31 9.07
C ALA A 122 -5.15 7.86 9.15
N ALA A 123 -4.90 6.66 9.67
CA ALA A 123 -3.55 6.13 9.76
C ALA A 123 -2.91 5.93 8.38
N ALA A 124 -3.65 5.38 7.41
CA ALA A 124 -3.16 5.20 6.05
C ALA A 124 -2.78 6.53 5.38
N LEU A 125 -3.57 7.60 5.60
CA LEU A 125 -3.27 8.93 5.06
C LEU A 125 -2.01 9.50 5.70
N CYS A 126 -1.81 9.37 7.03
CA CYS A 126 -0.59 9.82 7.69
C CYS A 126 0.67 9.16 7.11
N LEU A 127 0.64 7.83 6.89
CA LEU A 127 1.76 7.14 6.25
C LEU A 127 1.98 7.63 4.80
N VAL A 128 0.91 7.75 4.01
CA VAL A 128 1.01 8.20 2.61
C VAL A 128 1.56 9.62 2.53
N GLU A 129 1.12 10.52 3.40
CA GLU A 129 1.65 11.89 3.49
C GLU A 129 3.14 11.88 3.81
N ALA A 130 3.58 11.09 4.79
CA ALA A 130 5.00 10.98 5.16
C ALA A 130 5.87 10.41 4.02
N LEU A 131 5.39 9.39 3.31
CA LEU A 131 6.05 8.84 2.13
C LEU A 131 6.11 9.85 0.98
N ALA A 132 4.98 10.51 0.69
CA ALA A 132 4.92 11.51 -0.37
C ALA A 132 5.84 12.70 -0.07
N GLU A 133 5.84 13.20 1.15
CA GLU A 133 6.70 14.30 1.60
C GLU A 133 8.19 13.97 1.43
N ARG A 134 8.56 12.71 1.70
CA ARG A 134 9.95 12.26 1.61
C ARG A 134 10.42 12.00 0.17
N TYR A 135 9.57 11.41 -0.68
CA TYR A 135 10.01 10.85 -1.97
C TYR A 135 9.46 11.57 -3.19
N HIS A 136 8.65 12.64 -3.07
CA HIS A 136 8.03 13.31 -4.23
C HIS A 136 9.06 13.88 -5.23
N ASP A 137 10.23 14.29 -4.76
CA ASP A 137 11.32 14.84 -5.59
C ASP A 137 12.45 13.81 -5.86
N ASN A 138 12.23 12.54 -5.57
CA ASN A 138 13.23 11.51 -5.82
C ASN A 138 13.11 10.98 -7.26
N ASP A 139 14.09 11.28 -8.10
CA ASP A 139 14.11 10.92 -9.53
C ASP A 139 14.06 9.40 -9.81
N ALA A 140 14.45 8.56 -8.83
CA ALA A 140 14.34 7.12 -8.96
C ALA A 140 12.91 6.63 -8.82
N VAL A 141 12.05 7.35 -8.10
CA VAL A 141 10.63 7.02 -7.89
C VAL A 141 9.82 7.55 -9.07
N VAL A 142 9.49 6.69 -10.00
CA VAL A 142 8.80 7.07 -11.25
C VAL A 142 7.32 6.69 -11.28
N LEU A 143 6.88 5.85 -10.36
CA LEU A 143 5.50 5.41 -10.19
C LEU A 143 5.15 5.28 -8.71
N TRP A 144 3.84 5.29 -8.41
CA TRP A 144 3.28 5.01 -7.09
C TRP A 144 2.32 3.85 -7.16
N HIS A 145 2.62 2.79 -6.41
CA HIS A 145 1.75 1.63 -6.23
C HIS A 145 0.75 1.93 -5.09
N VAL A 146 -0.44 2.40 -5.48
CA VAL A 146 -1.47 2.80 -4.52
C VAL A 146 -2.23 1.59 -4.02
N ASN A 147 -1.90 1.09 -2.84
CA ASN A 147 -2.44 -0.13 -2.23
C ASN A 147 -2.09 -1.38 -3.07
N ASN A 148 -2.69 -2.54 -2.77
CA ASN A 148 -2.44 -3.78 -3.48
C ASN A 148 -3.74 -4.58 -3.67
N GLU A 149 -3.95 -5.18 -4.85
CA GLU A 149 -4.98 -6.18 -5.17
C GLU A 149 -6.37 -5.88 -4.57
N TYR A 150 -6.95 -4.74 -4.88
CA TYR A 150 -8.25 -4.32 -4.33
C TYR A 150 -9.31 -5.41 -4.43
N GLY A 151 -9.88 -5.81 -3.27
CA GLY A 151 -10.93 -6.82 -3.18
C GLY A 151 -10.47 -8.26 -3.36
N CYS A 152 -9.17 -8.55 -3.43
CA CYS A 152 -8.66 -9.89 -3.66
C CYS A 152 -8.98 -10.86 -2.51
N HIS A 153 -8.59 -10.52 -1.29
CA HIS A 153 -8.81 -11.40 -0.11
C HIS A 153 -10.10 -11.06 0.64
N VAL A 154 -10.51 -9.80 0.62
CA VAL A 154 -11.72 -9.29 1.29
C VAL A 154 -12.49 -8.43 0.29
N SER A 155 -13.35 -9.08 -0.49
CA SER A 155 -14.16 -8.38 -1.50
C SER A 155 -15.31 -7.55 -0.93
N ARG A 156 -15.76 -7.88 0.27
CA ARG A 156 -16.87 -7.20 0.97
C ARG A 156 -16.64 -7.19 2.47
N CYS A 157 -17.03 -6.10 3.12
CA CYS A 157 -17.03 -5.99 4.58
C CYS A 157 -18.44 -5.63 5.07
N TYR A 158 -18.93 -6.37 6.05
CA TYR A 158 -20.27 -6.21 6.63
C TYR A 158 -20.26 -5.54 8.01
N CYS A 159 -19.15 -4.91 8.41
CA CYS A 159 -19.05 -4.17 9.67
C CYS A 159 -19.90 -2.88 9.65
N ASP A 160 -20.10 -2.29 10.82
CA ASP A 160 -20.95 -1.09 10.94
C ASP A 160 -20.38 0.12 10.21
N ALA A 161 -19.06 0.27 10.13
CA ALA A 161 -18.44 1.34 9.34
C ALA A 161 -18.77 1.20 7.84
N SER A 162 -18.72 -0.02 7.29
CA SER A 162 -19.09 -0.31 5.91
C SER A 162 -20.58 -0.05 5.66
N LYS A 163 -21.45 -0.50 6.58
CA LYS A 163 -22.90 -0.25 6.48
C LYS A 163 -23.22 1.25 6.49
N ALA A 164 -22.61 2.00 7.41
CA ALA A 164 -22.80 3.45 7.49
C ALA A 164 -22.28 4.17 6.24
N SER A 165 -21.12 3.77 5.73
CA SER A 165 -20.54 4.33 4.50
C SER A 165 -21.43 4.05 3.28
N PHE A 166 -21.94 2.83 3.15
CA PHE A 166 -22.83 2.45 2.06
C PHE A 166 -24.16 3.22 2.10
N ARG A 167 -24.77 3.40 3.30
CA ARG A 167 -25.99 4.21 3.45
C ARG A 167 -25.76 5.66 3.02
N ARG A 168 -24.67 6.29 3.46
CA ARG A 168 -24.33 7.66 3.03
C ARG A 168 -24.15 7.76 1.51
N TRP A 169 -23.50 6.76 0.91
CA TRP A 169 -23.35 6.71 -0.54
C TRP A 169 -24.70 6.60 -1.27
N LEU A 170 -25.63 5.77 -0.77
CA LEU A 170 -26.99 5.68 -1.30
C LEU A 170 -27.73 7.01 -1.19
N GLU A 171 -27.68 7.67 -0.02
CA GLU A 171 -28.31 8.97 0.22
C GLU A 171 -27.77 10.03 -0.76
N GLN A 172 -26.45 10.09 -0.96
CA GLN A 172 -25.83 11.02 -1.90
C GLN A 172 -26.20 10.72 -3.35
N ARG A 173 -26.34 9.45 -3.71
CA ARG A 173 -26.62 9.04 -5.09
C ARG A 173 -28.08 9.19 -5.48
N TYR A 174 -28.98 8.85 -4.57
CA TYR A 174 -30.43 8.77 -4.86
C TYR A 174 -31.24 9.89 -4.22
N GLU A 175 -30.68 10.64 -3.28
CA GLU A 175 -31.27 11.80 -2.60
C GLU A 175 -32.55 11.48 -1.77
N SER A 176 -33.34 10.46 -2.15
CA SER A 176 -34.52 10.01 -1.43
C SER A 176 -34.73 8.51 -1.55
N ILE A 177 -35.46 7.94 -0.60
CA ILE A 177 -35.82 6.53 -0.61
C ILE A 177 -36.72 6.18 -1.81
N ASP A 178 -37.58 7.09 -2.26
CA ASP A 178 -38.46 6.87 -3.40
C ASP A 178 -37.65 6.74 -4.71
N ARG A 179 -36.62 7.57 -4.87
CA ARG A 179 -35.68 7.45 -6.02
C ARG A 179 -34.81 6.20 -5.97
N LEU A 180 -34.48 5.72 -4.77
CA LEU A 180 -33.75 4.47 -4.61
C LEU A 180 -34.60 3.26 -5.01
N ASN A 181 -35.93 3.31 -4.77
CA ASN A 181 -36.83 2.21 -5.03
C ASN A 181 -37.47 2.24 -6.43
N ALA A 182 -37.26 3.32 -7.19
CA ALA A 182 -37.76 3.49 -8.55
C ALA A 182 -36.84 2.81 -9.58
#